data_d68f3c36c4f06fdce519717c5f605b36
#
_entry.id   d68f3c36c4f06fdce519717c5f605b36
#
_cell.length_a   1.000
_cell.length_b   1.000
_cell.length_c   1.000
_cell.angle_alpha   90.00
_cell.angle_beta   90.00
_cell.angle_gamma   90.00
#
_symmetry.space_group_name_H-M   'P 1'
#
loop_
_entity.id
_entity.type
_entity.pdbx_description
1 polymer ?
#
loop_
_entity_poly.entity_id
_entity_poly.type
_entity_poly.pdbx_seq_one_letter_code
_entity_poly.pdbx_strand_id
1 'polypeptide(L)'
;MKVDEQLKMFALVLLAGNLMFSCSSMNSLTIPVTEPAPVYLPSSVQSIGIVDRSLPMEENRKMDQIDKILSIEGTNLDKDAADRALNSLFDELEISGRFSRLMVIDNSESKNPGMGVFPATMSWEQINRLCEKNNVDVIFSLSYFDTDTRVDYDAVPISISGPMGVKIPGIEHHANTTTLIKTGWRIYDPAEQ
;
A
#
# COMPACT_ATOMS: atom_id res chain seq x y z
N MET A 1 53.22 18.72 18.10
CA MET A 1 52.11 19.57 17.59
C MET A 1 51.72 19.30 16.11
N LYS A 2 52.61 18.95 15.20
CA LYS A 2 52.26 18.70 13.78
C LYS A 2 51.63 17.32 13.46
N VAL A 3 51.91 16.31 14.28
CA VAL A 3 51.39 14.93 14.07
C VAL A 3 49.89 14.86 14.42
N ASP A 4 49.44 15.65 15.33
CA ASP A 4 48.04 15.65 15.82
C ASP A 4 47.05 16.28 14.80
N GLU A 5 47.50 17.29 14.06
CA GLU A 5 46.73 17.91 12.99
C GLU A 5 46.64 17.00 11.75
N GLN A 6 47.68 16.26 11.42
CA GLN A 6 47.67 15.31 10.33
C GLN A 6 46.76 14.14 10.62
N LEU A 7 46.73 13.66 11.85
CA LEU A 7 45.87 12.59 12.29
C LEU A 7 44.37 13.00 12.24
N LYS A 8 44.07 14.25 12.63
CA LYS A 8 42.71 14.82 12.53
C LYS A 8 42.25 14.99 11.09
N MET A 9 43.13 15.44 10.19
CA MET A 9 42.82 15.56 8.76
C MET A 9 42.57 14.18 8.15
N PHE A 10 43.39 13.17 8.49
CA PHE A 10 43.20 11.82 7.99
C PHE A 10 41.89 11.17 8.49
N ALA A 11 41.52 11.41 9.73
CA ALA A 11 40.24 10.97 10.31
C ALA A 11 39.05 11.66 9.65
N LEU A 12 39.16 12.94 9.32
CA LEU A 12 38.11 13.72 8.66
C LEU A 12 37.89 13.23 7.19
N VAL A 13 38.97 12.93 6.47
CA VAL A 13 38.90 12.39 5.10
C VAL A 13 38.30 10.97 5.09
N LEU A 14 38.66 10.13 6.06
CA LEU A 14 38.07 8.81 6.24
C LEU A 14 36.56 8.88 6.58
N LEU A 15 36.14 9.84 7.40
CA LEU A 15 34.74 10.06 7.76
C LEU A 15 33.94 10.59 6.57
N ALA A 16 34.50 11.53 5.79
CA ALA A 16 33.88 12.07 4.57
C ALA A 16 33.75 11.03 3.46
N GLY A 17 34.71 10.11 3.34
CA GLY A 17 34.67 9.02 2.36
C GLY A 17 33.52 8.04 2.58
N ASN A 18 33.12 7.80 3.83
CA ASN A 18 31.99 6.90 4.16
C ASN A 18 30.61 7.53 3.86
N LEU A 19 30.51 8.85 3.72
CA LEU A 19 29.25 9.54 3.41
C LEU A 19 28.88 9.47 1.91
N MET A 20 29.81 9.05 1.04
CA MET A 20 29.58 8.96 -0.41
C MET A 20 28.99 7.63 -0.88
N PHE A 21 28.85 6.63 -0.01
CA PHE A 21 28.17 5.39 -0.33
C PHE A 21 26.65 5.52 -0.07
N SER A 22 26.02 6.49 -0.74
CA SER A 22 24.57 6.55 -0.79
C SER A 22 24.09 5.49 -1.77
N CYS A 23 23.53 4.38 -1.27
CA CYS A 23 22.77 3.45 -2.09
C CYS A 23 21.59 4.20 -2.72
N SER A 24 21.62 4.44 -4.03
CA SER A 24 20.45 4.91 -4.75
C SER A 24 19.53 3.71 -4.98
N SER A 25 18.44 3.59 -4.21
CA SER A 25 17.35 2.68 -4.53
C SER A 25 16.49 3.32 -5.62
N MET A 26 16.35 2.66 -6.77
CA MET A 26 15.39 3.07 -7.78
C MET A 26 14.04 2.42 -7.45
N ASN A 27 13.07 3.24 -7.11
CA ASN A 27 11.69 2.81 -6.93
C ASN A 27 10.90 3.16 -8.20
N SER A 28 10.29 2.15 -8.84
CA SER A 28 9.35 2.35 -9.93
C SER A 28 7.97 1.88 -9.51
N LEU A 29 6.95 2.71 -9.66
CA LEU A 29 5.56 2.35 -9.49
C LEU A 29 4.93 2.18 -10.88
N THR A 30 4.48 0.98 -11.19
CA THR A 30 3.74 0.70 -12.43
C THR A 30 2.29 0.39 -12.05
N ILE A 31 1.37 1.22 -12.51
CA ILE A 31 -0.07 1.00 -12.31
C ILE A 31 -0.64 0.57 -13.67
N PRO A 32 -0.89 -0.74 -13.90
CA PRO A 32 -1.58 -1.17 -15.10
C PRO A 32 -3.06 -0.79 -15.01
N VAL A 33 -3.47 0.22 -15.78
CA VAL A 33 -4.87 0.58 -15.94
C VAL A 33 -5.35 -0.04 -17.24
N THR A 34 -6.18 -1.09 -17.14
CA THR A 34 -6.72 -1.81 -18.30
C THR A 34 -7.90 -1.08 -18.93
N GLU A 35 -8.81 -0.56 -18.12
CA GLU A 35 -9.89 0.37 -18.52
C GLU A 35 -10.33 1.17 -17.30
N PRO A 36 -10.57 2.47 -17.42
CA PRO A 36 -11.23 3.20 -16.35
C PRO A 36 -12.64 2.63 -16.20
N ALA A 37 -13.03 2.20 -15.01
CA ALA A 37 -14.40 1.82 -14.74
C ALA A 37 -15.30 3.02 -15.07
N PRO A 38 -16.31 2.88 -15.95
CA PRO A 38 -17.19 3.97 -16.31
C PRO A 38 -18.19 4.24 -15.17
N VAL A 39 -17.67 4.62 -14.02
CA VAL A 39 -18.49 4.98 -12.87
C VAL A 39 -18.88 6.44 -13.03
N TYR A 40 -20.13 6.66 -13.37
CA TYR A 40 -20.72 7.98 -13.43
C TYR A 40 -21.59 8.21 -12.19
N LEU A 41 -21.21 9.16 -11.37
CA LEU A 41 -22.03 9.62 -10.26
C LEU A 41 -22.88 10.82 -10.70
N PRO A 42 -24.22 10.72 -10.61
CA PRO A 42 -25.11 11.84 -10.95
C PRO A 42 -24.77 13.10 -10.14
N SER A 43 -25.07 14.27 -10.70
CA SER A 43 -24.83 15.55 -10.01
C SER A 43 -25.69 15.72 -8.74
N SER A 44 -26.76 14.92 -8.59
CA SER A 44 -27.57 14.85 -7.39
C SER A 44 -26.83 14.26 -6.19
N VAL A 45 -25.82 13.44 -6.40
CA VAL A 45 -24.96 12.89 -5.33
C VAL A 45 -24.05 14.01 -4.83
N GLN A 46 -24.30 14.46 -3.61
CA GLN A 46 -23.58 15.56 -2.97
C GLN A 46 -22.76 15.11 -1.76
N SER A 47 -23.02 13.92 -1.22
CA SER A 47 -22.39 13.43 -0.01
C SER A 47 -22.01 11.97 -0.12
N ILE A 48 -20.80 11.64 0.40
CA ILE A 48 -20.20 10.29 0.31
C ILE A 48 -19.82 9.81 1.71
N GLY A 49 -20.22 8.58 2.02
CA GLY A 49 -19.67 7.82 3.14
C GLY A 49 -18.65 6.80 2.64
N ILE A 50 -17.45 6.79 3.22
CA ILE A 50 -16.39 5.84 2.88
C ILE A 50 -16.33 4.78 3.97
N VAL A 51 -16.35 3.50 3.57
CA VAL A 51 -16.38 2.35 4.49
C VAL A 51 -15.24 1.41 4.17
N ASP A 52 -14.48 1.03 5.19
CA ASP A 52 -13.49 -0.04 5.09
C ASP A 52 -14.13 -1.40 5.40
N ARG A 53 -14.14 -2.29 4.41
CA ARG A 53 -14.54 -3.68 4.54
C ARG A 53 -13.44 -4.66 4.14
N SER A 54 -12.25 -4.15 3.89
CA SER A 54 -11.11 -4.96 3.46
C SER A 54 -10.53 -5.81 4.58
N LEU A 55 -10.71 -5.37 5.83
CA LEU A 55 -10.17 -6.06 6.99
C LEU A 55 -11.04 -7.26 7.39
N PRO A 56 -10.43 -8.41 7.68
CA PRO A 56 -11.15 -9.58 8.14
C PRO A 56 -11.86 -9.32 9.49
N MET A 57 -12.93 -10.06 9.74
CA MET A 57 -13.56 -10.08 11.06
C MET A 57 -12.58 -10.62 12.10
N GLU A 58 -12.70 -10.16 13.36
CA GLU A 58 -11.79 -10.59 14.45
C GLU A 58 -11.78 -12.11 14.67
N GLU A 59 -12.89 -12.79 14.42
CA GLU A 59 -13.01 -14.24 14.53
C GLU A 59 -12.11 -15.00 13.54
N ASN A 60 -11.83 -14.43 12.38
CA ASN A 60 -11.03 -15.04 11.31
C ASN A 60 -9.57 -14.57 11.32
N ARG A 61 -9.21 -13.62 12.17
CA ARG A 61 -7.83 -13.06 12.27
C ARG A 61 -6.76 -14.11 12.51
N LYS A 62 -7.08 -15.20 13.21
CA LYS A 62 -6.11 -16.25 13.53
C LYS A 62 -5.70 -17.05 12.29
N MET A 63 -6.61 -17.26 11.34
CA MET A 63 -6.30 -17.96 10.08
C MET A 63 -5.48 -17.06 9.14
N ASP A 64 -5.85 -15.79 9.00
CA ASP A 64 -5.08 -14.79 8.27
C ASP A 64 -3.65 -14.61 8.82
N GLN A 65 -3.47 -14.70 10.15
CA GLN A 65 -2.15 -14.62 10.76
C GLN A 65 -1.25 -15.82 10.43
N ILE A 66 -1.82 -17.01 10.25
CA ILE A 66 -1.04 -18.20 9.88
C ILE A 66 -0.55 -18.08 8.45
N ASP A 67 -1.38 -17.63 7.52
CA ASP A 67 -0.98 -17.40 6.14
C ASP A 67 0.08 -16.28 6.02
N LYS A 68 -0.04 -15.22 6.82
CA LYS A 68 0.93 -14.11 6.87
C LYS A 68 2.25 -14.45 7.55
N ILE A 69 2.27 -15.40 8.49
CA ILE A 69 3.53 -15.90 9.09
C ILE A 69 4.33 -16.73 8.07
N LEU A 70 3.66 -17.34 7.10
CA LEU A 70 4.30 -18.09 6.02
C LEU A 70 4.73 -17.19 4.85
N SER A 71 4.19 -15.99 4.75
CA SER A 71 4.60 -14.97 3.78
C SER A 71 5.65 -14.04 4.39
N ILE A 72 6.49 -13.45 3.54
CA ILE A 72 7.53 -12.47 3.94
C ILE A 72 6.88 -11.14 4.40
N GLU A 73 5.56 -11.07 4.38
CA GLU A 73 4.79 -9.85 4.67
C GLU A 73 4.70 -9.57 6.17
N GLY A 74 4.89 -8.29 6.52
CA GLY A 74 4.69 -7.82 7.89
C GLY A 74 3.22 -7.93 8.30
N THR A 75 2.96 -8.32 9.55
CA THR A 75 1.63 -8.63 10.12
C THR A 75 0.60 -7.49 10.04
N ASN A 76 0.98 -6.26 9.67
CA ASN A 76 0.10 -5.11 9.56
C ASN A 76 0.18 -4.39 8.21
N LEU A 77 0.93 -4.93 7.23
CA LEU A 77 1.17 -4.24 5.97
C LEU A 77 -0.14 -3.92 5.23
N ASP A 78 -1.03 -4.90 5.09
CA ASP A 78 -2.30 -4.72 4.41
C ASP A 78 -3.20 -3.71 5.12
N LYS A 79 -3.23 -3.75 6.46
CA LYS A 79 -4.01 -2.80 7.23
C LYS A 79 -3.50 -1.37 7.04
N ASP A 80 -2.19 -1.17 7.22
CA ASP A 80 -1.60 0.16 7.10
C ASP A 80 -1.72 0.71 5.66
N ALA A 81 -1.64 -0.18 4.67
CA ALA A 81 -1.79 0.17 3.27
C ALA A 81 -3.26 0.46 2.90
N ALA A 82 -4.22 -0.31 3.43
CA ALA A 82 -5.65 -0.06 3.27
C ALA A 82 -6.04 1.29 3.90
N ASP A 83 -5.58 1.56 5.13
CA ASP A 83 -5.81 2.84 5.80
C ASP A 83 -5.26 4.03 4.99
N ARG A 84 -4.07 3.88 4.39
CA ARG A 84 -3.49 4.90 3.49
C ARG A 84 -4.30 5.06 2.22
N ALA A 85 -4.76 3.98 1.61
CA ALA A 85 -5.59 4.05 0.41
C ALA A 85 -6.92 4.78 0.66
N LEU A 86 -7.56 4.52 1.81
CA LEU A 86 -8.78 5.22 2.22
C LEU A 86 -8.55 6.71 2.46
N ASN A 87 -7.48 7.05 3.18
CA ASN A 87 -7.14 8.45 3.44
C ASN A 87 -6.80 9.18 2.14
N SER A 88 -6.03 8.56 1.24
CA SER A 88 -5.73 9.17 -0.06
C SER A 88 -6.97 9.38 -0.91
N LEU A 89 -7.92 8.43 -0.92
CA LEU A 89 -9.19 8.62 -1.60
C LEU A 89 -9.99 9.78 -0.99
N PHE A 90 -10.04 9.87 0.34
CA PHE A 90 -10.72 10.96 1.03
C PHE A 90 -10.14 12.32 0.63
N ASP A 91 -8.81 12.44 0.70
CA ASP A 91 -8.10 13.67 0.34
C ASP A 91 -8.34 14.08 -1.11
N GLU A 92 -8.28 13.14 -2.05
CA GLU A 92 -8.54 13.41 -3.48
C GLU A 92 -9.98 13.84 -3.73
N LEU A 93 -10.95 13.23 -3.08
CA LEU A 93 -12.35 13.61 -3.18
C LEU A 93 -12.59 15.00 -2.56
N GLU A 94 -11.93 15.32 -1.45
CA GLU A 94 -11.98 16.65 -0.81
C GLU A 94 -11.37 17.72 -1.72
N ILE A 95 -10.19 17.48 -2.28
CA ILE A 95 -9.51 18.40 -3.21
C ILE A 95 -10.35 18.64 -4.46
N SER A 96 -11.10 17.63 -4.92
CA SER A 96 -11.97 17.77 -6.10
C SER A 96 -13.04 18.85 -5.92
N GLY A 97 -13.43 19.16 -4.69
CA GLY A 97 -14.44 20.16 -4.33
C GLY A 97 -15.85 19.86 -4.85
N ARG A 98 -16.06 18.64 -5.39
CA ARG A 98 -17.34 18.24 -5.99
C ARG A 98 -18.41 17.94 -4.95
N PHE A 99 -18.00 17.36 -3.82
CA PHE A 99 -18.91 16.86 -2.80
C PHE A 99 -18.98 17.84 -1.63
N SER A 100 -20.19 18.12 -1.18
CA SER A 100 -20.42 19.02 -0.05
C SER A 100 -20.10 18.36 1.30
N ARG A 101 -20.12 17.03 1.34
CA ARG A 101 -19.84 16.24 2.54
C ARG A 101 -19.14 14.94 2.20
N LEU A 102 -18.02 14.70 2.90
CA LEU A 102 -17.28 13.47 2.89
C LEU A 102 -17.09 12.99 4.32
N MET A 103 -17.21 11.69 4.57
CA MET A 103 -16.93 11.12 5.87
C MET A 103 -16.49 9.66 5.79
N VAL A 104 -15.56 9.29 6.68
CA VAL A 104 -15.22 7.89 6.90
C VAL A 104 -16.18 7.34 7.94
N ILE A 105 -16.83 6.24 7.61
CA ILE A 105 -17.83 5.57 8.46
C ILE A 105 -17.15 4.34 9.07
N ASP A 106 -17.11 4.27 10.40
CA ASP A 106 -16.71 3.04 11.09
C ASP A 106 -17.87 2.03 11.01
N ASN A 107 -17.62 0.97 10.25
CA ASN A 107 -18.59 -0.11 10.08
C ASN A 107 -17.98 -1.44 10.51
N SER A 108 -17.81 -1.59 11.81
CA SER A 108 -17.31 -2.83 12.43
C SER A 108 -18.19 -4.05 12.16
N GLU A 109 -19.49 -3.84 11.85
CA GLU A 109 -20.46 -4.91 11.63
C GLU A 109 -20.45 -5.50 10.21
N SER A 110 -19.75 -4.86 9.25
CA SER A 110 -19.76 -5.26 7.83
C SER A 110 -18.37 -5.59 7.29
N LYS A 111 -17.44 -5.98 8.15
CA LYS A 111 -16.10 -6.37 7.74
C LYS A 111 -16.10 -7.64 6.90
N ASN A 112 -15.04 -7.82 6.09
CA ASN A 112 -14.83 -9.01 5.28
C ASN A 112 -14.77 -10.27 6.18
N PRO A 113 -15.42 -11.38 5.81
CA PRO A 113 -15.31 -12.64 6.55
C PRO A 113 -13.90 -13.26 6.57
N GLY A 114 -12.91 -12.68 5.88
CA GLY A 114 -11.54 -13.19 5.81
C GLY A 114 -11.32 -14.12 4.61
N MET A 115 -10.08 -14.65 4.48
CA MET A 115 -9.69 -15.67 3.49
C MET A 115 -9.49 -15.21 2.05
N GLY A 116 -9.08 -13.95 1.81
CA GLY A 116 -8.69 -13.47 0.47
C GLY A 116 -9.80 -13.53 -0.59
N VAL A 117 -11.02 -13.85 -0.19
CA VAL A 117 -12.18 -13.88 -1.08
C VAL A 117 -12.79 -12.49 -1.16
N PHE A 118 -13.07 -12.04 -2.38
CA PHE A 118 -13.76 -10.77 -2.58
C PHE A 118 -15.11 -10.80 -1.84
N PRO A 119 -15.36 -9.92 -0.86
CA PRO A 119 -16.49 -10.04 0.02
C PRO A 119 -17.82 -9.92 -0.73
N ALA A 120 -18.84 -10.56 -0.21
CA ALA A 120 -20.19 -10.38 -0.70
C ALA A 120 -20.61 -8.91 -0.67
N THR A 121 -21.49 -8.50 -1.56
CA THR A 121 -22.09 -7.16 -1.54
C THR A 121 -22.81 -6.93 -0.22
N MET A 122 -22.88 -5.69 0.23
CA MET A 122 -23.79 -5.32 1.31
C MET A 122 -25.23 -5.48 0.81
N SER A 123 -26.14 -5.85 1.74
CA SER A 123 -27.55 -5.81 1.42
C SER A 123 -28.04 -4.36 1.31
N TRP A 124 -29.03 -4.13 0.47
CA TRP A 124 -29.63 -2.79 0.31
C TRP A 124 -30.17 -2.23 1.63
N GLU A 125 -30.67 -3.10 2.49
CA GLU A 125 -31.11 -2.70 3.83
C GLU A 125 -29.95 -2.15 4.69
N GLN A 126 -28.76 -2.79 4.62
CA GLN A 126 -27.58 -2.27 5.30
C GLN A 126 -27.11 -0.94 4.71
N ILE A 127 -27.12 -0.84 3.37
CA ILE A 127 -26.71 0.40 2.67
C ILE A 127 -27.64 1.55 3.05
N ASN A 128 -28.98 1.34 3.00
CA ASN A 128 -29.95 2.35 3.37
C ASN A 128 -29.76 2.82 4.80
N ARG A 129 -29.59 1.88 5.75
CA ARG A 129 -29.31 2.23 7.15
C ARG A 129 -28.04 3.04 7.32
N LEU A 130 -26.97 2.71 6.57
CA LEU A 130 -25.72 3.46 6.65
C LEU A 130 -25.88 4.87 6.08
N CYS A 131 -26.56 5.00 4.94
CA CYS A 131 -26.83 6.30 4.33
C CYS A 131 -27.70 7.19 5.24
N GLU A 132 -28.79 6.64 5.77
CA GLU A 132 -29.70 7.38 6.66
C GLU A 132 -29.00 7.79 7.96
N LYS A 133 -28.33 6.84 8.64
CA LYS A 133 -27.65 7.09 9.92
C LYS A 133 -26.58 8.17 9.80
N ASN A 134 -25.87 8.22 8.68
CA ASN A 134 -24.74 9.12 8.47
C ASN A 134 -25.11 10.34 7.61
N ASN A 135 -26.34 10.39 7.10
CA ASN A 135 -26.83 11.44 6.20
C ASN A 135 -25.90 11.65 4.99
N VAL A 136 -25.68 10.55 4.25
CA VAL A 136 -24.89 10.52 3.01
C VAL A 136 -25.73 9.91 1.89
N ASP A 137 -25.44 10.33 0.65
CA ASP A 137 -26.20 9.88 -0.51
C ASP A 137 -25.74 8.52 -1.02
N VAL A 138 -24.42 8.28 -1.02
CA VAL A 138 -23.81 7.04 -1.53
C VAL A 138 -22.73 6.53 -0.58
N ILE A 139 -22.44 5.22 -0.68
CA ILE A 139 -21.37 4.56 0.06
C ILE A 139 -20.27 4.12 -0.92
N PHE A 140 -19.03 4.55 -0.66
CA PHE A 140 -17.82 4.01 -1.26
C PHE A 140 -17.21 2.99 -0.31
N SER A 141 -17.11 1.76 -0.76
CA SER A 141 -16.59 0.67 0.06
C SER A 141 -15.28 0.14 -0.49
N LEU A 142 -14.20 0.23 0.29
CA LEU A 142 -13.02 -0.58 0.07
C LEU A 142 -13.37 -2.01 0.51
N SER A 143 -13.68 -2.87 -0.44
CA SER A 143 -14.19 -4.20 -0.17
C SER A 143 -13.09 -5.25 -0.06
N TYR A 144 -11.95 -5.02 -0.70
CA TYR A 144 -10.82 -5.92 -0.72
C TYR A 144 -9.52 -5.13 -0.83
N PHE A 145 -8.54 -5.51 -0.04
CA PHE A 145 -7.18 -4.99 -0.12
C PHE A 145 -6.21 -6.12 0.24
N ASP A 146 -5.21 -6.32 -0.59
CA ASP A 146 -4.21 -7.38 -0.43
C ASP A 146 -2.89 -6.93 -1.03
N THR A 147 -1.81 -7.24 -0.34
CA THR A 147 -0.45 -7.00 -0.80
C THR A 147 0.32 -8.31 -0.84
N ASP A 148 0.88 -8.63 -1.99
CA ASP A 148 1.79 -9.77 -2.17
C ASP A 148 3.21 -9.23 -2.38
N THR A 149 4.15 -9.55 -1.51
CA THR A 149 5.54 -9.14 -1.66
C THR A 149 6.42 -10.35 -1.99
N ARG A 150 7.15 -10.22 -3.10
CA ARG A 150 8.09 -11.22 -3.57
C ARG A 150 9.49 -10.62 -3.63
N VAL A 151 10.47 -11.38 -3.16
CA VAL A 151 11.89 -11.04 -3.28
C VAL A 151 12.56 -12.06 -4.19
N ASP A 152 13.05 -11.59 -5.33
CA ASP A 152 13.83 -12.39 -6.27
C ASP A 152 15.32 -12.06 -6.09
N TYR A 153 16.15 -13.09 -6.02
CA TYR A 153 17.60 -12.96 -5.90
C TYR A 153 18.29 -13.40 -7.18
N ASP A 154 19.03 -12.47 -7.79
CA ASP A 154 19.83 -12.75 -8.95
C ASP A 154 21.31 -12.76 -8.59
N ALA A 155 22.07 -13.73 -9.09
CA ALA A 155 23.50 -13.81 -8.95
C ALA A 155 24.15 -13.48 -10.29
N VAL A 156 24.82 -12.34 -10.38
CA VAL A 156 25.47 -11.88 -11.60
C VAL A 156 26.98 -12.05 -11.49
N PRO A 157 27.64 -12.80 -12.40
CA PRO A 157 29.08 -12.90 -12.41
C PRO A 157 29.71 -11.56 -12.78
N ILE A 158 30.63 -11.09 -11.94
CA ILE A 158 31.34 -9.83 -12.14
C ILE A 158 32.85 -10.08 -12.21
N SER A 159 33.58 -9.10 -12.75
CA SER A 159 35.07 -9.08 -12.71
C SER A 159 35.49 -7.96 -11.80
N ILE A 160 36.13 -8.29 -10.69
CA ILE A 160 36.69 -7.31 -9.75
C ILE A 160 38.13 -7.04 -10.12
N SER A 161 38.52 -5.77 -10.22
CA SER A 161 39.92 -5.38 -10.44
C SER A 161 40.72 -5.56 -9.14
N GLY A 162 41.56 -6.58 -9.10
CA GLY A 162 42.48 -6.82 -8.02
C GLY A 162 43.77 -5.99 -8.12
N PRO A 163 44.69 -6.11 -7.15
CA PRO A 163 46.00 -5.50 -7.19
C PRO A 163 46.74 -5.86 -8.48
N MET A 164 47.51 -4.92 -9.03
CA MET A 164 48.28 -5.09 -10.26
C MET A 164 47.42 -5.27 -11.54
N GLY A 165 46.16 -4.91 -11.54
CA GLY A 165 45.24 -5.02 -12.69
C GLY A 165 44.77 -6.44 -13.02
N VAL A 166 45.00 -7.40 -12.14
CA VAL A 166 44.51 -8.76 -12.30
C VAL A 166 43.00 -8.76 -12.12
N LYS A 167 42.25 -9.34 -13.08
CA LYS A 167 40.81 -9.51 -12.97
C LYS A 167 40.51 -10.78 -12.15
N ILE A 168 39.79 -10.60 -11.06
CA ILE A 168 39.34 -11.68 -10.18
C ILE A 168 37.87 -11.91 -10.43
N PRO A 169 37.44 -13.16 -10.74
CA PRO A 169 36.02 -13.45 -10.86
C PRO A 169 35.33 -13.30 -9.51
N GLY A 170 34.18 -12.66 -9.49
CA GLY A 170 33.30 -12.48 -8.33
C GLY A 170 31.86 -12.73 -8.70
N ILE A 171 31.00 -12.75 -7.70
CA ILE A 171 29.56 -12.84 -7.87
C ILE A 171 28.94 -11.67 -7.11
N GLU A 172 28.10 -10.93 -7.78
CA GLU A 172 27.28 -9.87 -7.18
C GLU A 172 25.85 -10.38 -7.04
N HIS A 173 25.29 -10.21 -5.87
CA HIS A 173 23.92 -10.61 -5.58
C HIS A 173 23.01 -9.39 -5.60
N HIS A 174 21.99 -9.43 -6.46
CA HIS A 174 20.96 -8.43 -6.51
C HIS A 174 19.68 -8.98 -5.91
N ALA A 175 19.05 -8.20 -5.04
CA ALA A 175 17.73 -8.51 -4.49
C ALA A 175 16.72 -7.55 -5.11
N ASN A 176 15.75 -8.07 -5.86
CA ASN A 176 14.67 -7.32 -6.45
C ASN A 176 13.39 -7.63 -5.66
N THR A 177 12.80 -6.61 -5.06
CA THR A 177 11.54 -6.74 -4.33
C THR A 177 10.41 -6.21 -5.20
N THR A 178 9.41 -7.05 -5.43
CA THR A 178 8.19 -6.68 -6.15
C THR A 178 7.02 -6.81 -5.19
N THR A 179 6.26 -5.73 -5.04
CA THR A 179 5.01 -5.74 -4.27
C THR A 179 3.84 -5.56 -5.24
N LEU A 180 2.94 -6.53 -5.25
CA LEU A 180 1.69 -6.50 -5.99
C LEU A 180 0.57 -6.06 -5.05
N ILE A 181 -0.13 -4.99 -5.41
CA ILE A 181 -1.26 -4.48 -4.65
C ILE A 181 -2.54 -4.79 -5.42
N LYS A 182 -3.48 -5.46 -4.75
CA LYS A 182 -4.80 -5.78 -5.29
C LYS A 182 -5.84 -5.03 -4.47
N THR A 183 -6.67 -4.24 -5.13
CA THR A 183 -7.75 -3.50 -4.47
C THR A 183 -9.08 -3.78 -5.14
N GLY A 184 -10.15 -3.83 -4.34
CA GLY A 184 -11.51 -3.97 -4.83
C GLY A 184 -12.42 -2.92 -4.20
N TRP A 185 -12.92 -2.01 -5.02
CA TRP A 185 -13.83 -0.96 -4.60
C TRP A 185 -15.25 -1.22 -5.10
N ARG A 186 -16.22 -0.81 -4.32
CA ARG A 186 -17.64 -0.82 -4.70
C ARG A 186 -18.28 0.51 -4.33
N ILE A 187 -19.17 0.97 -5.21
CA ILE A 187 -20.01 2.12 -4.97
C ILE A 187 -21.44 1.62 -4.85
N TYR A 188 -22.13 2.07 -3.83
CA TYR A 188 -23.55 1.75 -3.61
C TYR A 188 -24.34 3.04 -3.61
N ASP A 189 -25.23 3.15 -4.58
CA ASP A 189 -26.17 4.24 -4.72
C ASP A 189 -27.60 3.72 -4.37
N PRO A 190 -28.20 4.13 -3.25
CA PRO A 190 -29.55 3.73 -2.90
C PRO A 190 -30.61 4.12 -3.92
N ALA A 191 -30.35 5.11 -4.76
CA ALA A 191 -31.28 5.55 -5.80
C ALA A 191 -31.32 4.59 -7.02
N GLU A 192 -30.31 3.70 -7.14
CA GLU A 192 -30.17 2.74 -8.26
C GLU A 192 -30.48 1.29 -7.84
N GLN A 193 -31.33 1.09 -6.83
CA GLN A 193 -31.71 -0.23 -6.32
C GLN A 193 -32.47 -1.09 -7.35
#